data_d920184c607a6a0e1aab1f1a11981611
#
_entry.id   d920184c607a6a0e1aab1f1a11981611
#
_cell.length_a   1.000
_cell.length_b   1.000
_cell.length_c   1.000
_cell.angle_alpha   90.00
_cell.angle_beta   90.00
_cell.angle_gamma   90.00
#
_symmetry.space_group_name_H-M   'P 1'
#
loop_
_entity.id
_entity.type
_entity.pdbx_description
1 polymer ?
#
loop_
_entity_poly.entity_id
_entity_poly.type
_entity_poly.pdbx_seq_one_letter_code
_entity_poly.pdbx_strand_id
1 'polypeptide(L)'
;MGLLSKILGDPNKKIIEDLEKIVKEINDLESKFKNMSDDDLKNYSNDLQQKSLDTDINELIADSYALVRESSKRIIGLRHYDVQLMGGIVLHQGKISEMKTGEGKTLVATLPTFLNSLGSKNVHVVTVNDLSLIHI
;
A
#
# COMPACT_ATOMS: atom_id res chain seq x y z
N MET A 1 30.42 4.46 -15.88
CA MET A 1 29.40 5.38 -15.32
C MET A 1 29.89 6.80 -15.55
N GLY A 2 29.15 7.55 -16.36
CA GLY A 2 29.62 8.83 -16.91
C GLY A 2 29.55 9.98 -15.92
N LEU A 3 30.41 10.99 -16.12
CA LEU A 3 30.47 12.22 -15.33
C LEU A 3 29.11 12.97 -15.25
N LEU A 4 28.25 12.80 -16.23
CA LEU A 4 26.91 13.39 -16.32
C LEU A 4 25.93 12.88 -15.26
N SER A 5 26.05 11.63 -14.79
CA SER A 5 25.19 11.07 -13.72
C SER A 5 25.52 11.64 -12.34
N LYS A 6 26.73 12.18 -12.14
CA LYS A 6 27.15 12.87 -10.89
C LYS A 6 26.59 14.29 -10.79
N ILE A 7 26.23 14.91 -11.91
CA ILE A 7 25.75 16.32 -11.94
C ILE A 7 24.21 16.37 -11.93
N LEU A 8 23.53 15.39 -12.53
CA LEU A 8 22.07 15.37 -12.67
C LEU A 8 21.33 14.64 -11.51
N GLY A 9 22.07 14.02 -10.57
CA GLY A 9 21.47 13.19 -9.51
C GLY A 9 20.85 11.90 -10.08
N ASP A 10 20.65 10.91 -9.23
CA ASP A 10 19.92 9.71 -9.61
C ASP A 10 18.40 10.05 -9.60
N PRO A 11 17.69 10.00 -10.76
CA PRO A 11 16.25 10.28 -10.80
C PRO A 11 15.46 9.33 -9.89
N ASN A 12 15.97 8.13 -9.64
CA ASN A 12 15.34 7.16 -8.74
C ASN A 12 15.45 7.60 -7.27
N LYS A 13 16.49 8.34 -6.90
CA LYS A 13 16.69 8.79 -5.52
C LYS A 13 15.52 9.66 -5.05
N LYS A 14 15.10 10.62 -5.85
CA LYS A 14 13.95 11.48 -5.53
C LYS A 14 12.65 10.68 -5.40
N ILE A 15 12.45 9.71 -6.29
CA ILE A 15 11.26 8.84 -6.24
C ILE A 15 11.25 8.04 -4.92
N ILE A 16 12.40 7.49 -4.53
CA ILE A 16 12.53 6.73 -3.28
C ILE A 16 12.26 7.64 -2.08
N GLU A 17 12.87 8.84 -2.04
CA GLU A 17 12.65 9.80 -0.96
C GLU A 17 11.17 10.20 -0.81
N ASP A 18 10.44 10.35 -1.91
CA ASP A 18 9.01 10.67 -1.88
C ASP A 18 8.18 9.47 -1.40
N LEU A 19 8.53 8.24 -1.78
CA LEU A 19 7.91 7.03 -1.26
C LEU A 19 8.18 6.85 0.25
N GLU A 20 9.41 7.11 0.70
CA GLU A 20 9.80 7.03 2.12
C GLU A 20 8.98 7.98 3.00
N LYS A 21 8.63 9.17 2.51
CA LYS A 21 7.76 10.10 3.24
C LYS A 21 6.38 9.49 3.50
N ILE A 22 5.77 8.92 2.45
CA ILE A 22 4.45 8.28 2.59
C ILE A 22 4.53 7.06 3.51
N VAL A 23 5.59 6.24 3.38
CA VAL A 23 5.82 5.09 4.27
C VAL A 23 5.98 5.53 5.71
N LYS A 24 6.66 6.66 5.94
CA LYS A 24 6.77 7.24 7.28
C LYS A 24 5.40 7.62 7.85
N GLU A 25 4.54 8.27 7.08
CA GLU A 25 3.17 8.60 7.49
C GLU A 25 2.38 7.33 7.86
N ILE A 26 2.48 6.26 7.05
CA ILE A 26 1.86 4.95 7.35
C ILE A 26 2.40 4.38 8.67
N ASN A 27 3.71 4.47 8.91
CA ASN A 27 4.34 3.97 10.13
C ASN A 27 3.92 4.79 11.36
N ASP A 28 3.78 6.10 11.24
CA ASP A 28 3.33 6.97 12.33
C ASP A 28 1.89 6.63 12.77
N LEU A 29 1.07 6.09 11.86
CA LEU A 29 -0.29 5.62 12.15
C LEU A 29 -0.36 4.22 12.79
N GLU A 30 0.72 3.44 12.80
CA GLU A 30 0.69 2.03 13.26
C GLU A 30 0.16 1.89 14.69
N SER A 31 0.60 2.76 15.61
CA SER A 31 0.14 2.71 17.01
C SER A 31 -1.35 3.00 17.15
N LYS A 32 -1.90 3.90 16.34
CA LYS A 32 -3.32 4.21 16.29
C LYS A 32 -4.13 2.96 15.92
N PHE A 33 -3.80 2.32 14.82
CA PHE A 33 -4.54 1.15 14.33
C PHE A 33 -4.36 -0.09 15.23
N LYS A 34 -3.17 -0.28 15.80
CA LYS A 34 -2.89 -1.36 16.74
C LYS A 34 -3.79 -1.31 17.98
N ASN A 35 -4.15 -0.11 18.44
CA ASN A 35 -4.97 0.08 19.65
C ASN A 35 -6.48 0.06 19.37
N MET A 36 -6.92 0.02 18.12
CA MET A 36 -8.31 -0.11 17.73
C MET A 36 -8.83 -1.53 17.97
N SER A 37 -10.10 -1.65 18.33
CA SER A 37 -10.80 -2.95 18.27
C SER A 37 -11.07 -3.36 16.82
N ASP A 38 -11.47 -4.61 16.58
CA ASP A 38 -11.83 -5.08 15.26
C ASP A 38 -13.06 -4.35 14.70
N ASP A 39 -14.01 -4.00 15.59
CA ASP A 39 -15.17 -3.19 15.20
C ASP A 39 -14.77 -1.76 14.83
N ASP A 40 -13.81 -1.16 15.54
CA ASP A 40 -13.28 0.16 15.19
C ASP A 40 -12.58 0.14 13.83
N LEU A 41 -11.78 -0.90 13.54
CA LEU A 41 -11.14 -1.04 12.22
C LEU A 41 -12.17 -1.15 11.10
N LYS A 42 -13.25 -1.91 11.34
CA LYS A 42 -14.35 -2.04 10.39
C LYS A 42 -15.08 -0.71 10.16
N ASN A 43 -15.38 0.01 11.24
CA ASN A 43 -16.00 1.33 11.15
C ASN A 43 -15.08 2.31 10.43
N TYR A 44 -13.77 2.28 10.72
CA TYR A 44 -12.80 3.11 10.03
C TYR A 44 -12.73 2.84 8.53
N SER A 45 -12.86 1.57 8.12
CA SER A 45 -12.96 1.20 6.70
C SER A 45 -14.18 1.86 6.02
N ASN A 46 -15.34 1.85 6.71
CA ASN A 46 -16.55 2.51 6.21
C ASN A 46 -16.37 4.03 6.11
N ASP A 47 -15.70 4.64 7.10
CA ASP A 47 -15.39 6.07 7.10
C ASP A 47 -14.46 6.44 5.93
N LEU A 48 -13.45 5.62 5.64
CA LEU A 48 -12.58 5.81 4.49
C LEU A 48 -13.36 5.72 3.18
N GLN A 49 -14.31 4.80 3.08
CA GLN A 49 -15.17 4.67 1.91
C GLN A 49 -16.04 5.94 1.72
N GLN A 50 -16.60 6.48 2.79
CA GLN A 50 -17.36 7.73 2.71
C GLN A 50 -16.47 8.91 2.31
N LYS A 51 -15.29 9.04 2.94
CA LYS A 51 -14.32 10.10 2.60
C LYS A 51 -13.88 10.06 1.14
N SER A 52 -13.75 8.87 0.56
CA SER A 52 -13.31 8.71 -0.83
C SER A 52 -14.27 9.28 -1.87
N LEU A 53 -15.50 9.62 -1.48
CA LEU A 53 -16.48 10.26 -2.38
C LEU A 53 -16.17 11.73 -2.64
N ASP A 54 -15.53 12.39 -1.67
CA ASP A 54 -15.29 13.84 -1.69
C ASP A 54 -13.79 14.21 -1.61
N THR A 55 -12.91 13.23 -1.45
CA THR A 55 -11.47 13.43 -1.24
C THR A 55 -10.68 12.71 -2.33
N ASP A 56 -9.54 13.30 -2.75
CA ASP A 56 -8.61 12.60 -3.64
C ASP A 56 -8.11 11.32 -2.98
N ILE A 57 -8.23 10.21 -3.69
CA ILE A 57 -7.82 8.89 -3.21
C ILE A 57 -6.33 8.83 -2.80
N ASN A 58 -5.50 9.68 -3.38
CA ASN A 58 -4.09 9.81 -3.01
C ASN A 58 -3.90 10.31 -1.56
N GLU A 59 -4.82 11.12 -1.05
CA GLU A 59 -4.78 11.60 0.33
C GLU A 59 -5.14 10.50 1.35
N LEU A 60 -5.75 9.42 0.89
CA LEU A 60 -6.18 8.30 1.72
C LEU A 60 -5.14 7.15 1.77
N ILE A 61 -4.00 7.28 1.08
CA ILE A 61 -2.98 6.22 1.01
C ILE A 61 -2.51 5.83 2.41
N ALA A 62 -2.12 6.79 3.24
CA ALA A 62 -1.52 6.50 4.53
C ALA A 62 -2.50 5.76 5.46
N ASP A 63 -3.72 6.27 5.60
CA ASP A 63 -4.76 5.66 6.43
C ASP A 63 -5.19 4.28 5.91
N SER A 64 -5.39 4.17 4.60
CA SER A 64 -5.78 2.93 3.93
C SER A 64 -4.73 1.83 4.12
N TYR A 65 -3.46 2.14 3.87
CA TYR A 65 -2.37 1.17 3.97
C TYR A 65 -2.08 0.78 5.42
N ALA A 66 -2.20 1.71 6.37
CA ALA A 66 -2.07 1.40 7.79
C ALA A 66 -3.20 0.47 8.27
N LEU A 67 -4.44 0.70 7.82
CA LEU A 67 -5.59 -0.16 8.10
C LEU A 67 -5.39 -1.56 7.53
N VAL A 68 -5.02 -1.68 6.24
CA VAL A 68 -4.79 -2.98 5.59
C VAL A 68 -3.65 -3.74 6.26
N ARG A 69 -2.56 -3.05 6.64
CA ARG A 69 -1.42 -3.66 7.33
C ARG A 69 -1.81 -4.26 8.68
N GLU A 70 -2.57 -3.54 9.48
CA GLU A 70 -3.03 -4.05 10.78
C GLU A 70 -4.05 -5.18 10.61
N SER A 71 -5.00 -5.05 9.69
CA SER A 71 -5.99 -6.09 9.38
C SER A 71 -5.31 -7.38 8.90
N SER A 72 -4.35 -7.28 7.98
CA SER A 72 -3.57 -8.41 7.49
C SER A 72 -2.81 -9.12 8.63
N LYS A 73 -2.17 -8.33 9.50
CA LYS A 73 -1.47 -8.86 10.67
C LYS A 73 -2.41 -9.63 11.61
N ARG A 74 -3.63 -9.14 11.86
CA ARG A 74 -4.59 -9.80 12.75
C ARG A 74 -5.19 -11.07 12.13
N ILE A 75 -5.57 -11.00 10.86
CA ILE A 75 -6.36 -12.06 10.22
C ILE A 75 -5.47 -13.21 9.74
N ILE A 76 -4.35 -12.89 9.09
CA ILE A 76 -3.46 -13.89 8.45
C ILE A 76 -2.06 -13.93 9.06
N GLY A 77 -1.77 -13.14 10.09
CA GLY A 77 -0.47 -13.10 10.76
C GLY A 77 0.65 -12.43 9.95
N LEU A 78 0.35 -11.79 8.83
CA LEU A 78 1.33 -11.19 7.94
C LEU A 78 1.27 -9.66 8.00
N ARG A 79 2.35 -9.05 8.51
CA ARG A 79 2.51 -7.59 8.53
C ARG A 79 3.32 -7.16 7.31
N HIS A 80 2.83 -6.19 6.57
CA HIS A 80 3.57 -5.58 5.46
C HIS A 80 4.86 -4.89 5.93
N TYR A 81 5.96 -5.14 5.24
CA TYR A 81 7.23 -4.44 5.42
C TYR A 81 7.24 -3.12 4.63
N ASP A 82 8.12 -2.19 4.99
CA ASP A 82 8.20 -0.87 4.37
C ASP A 82 8.43 -0.95 2.85
N VAL A 83 9.28 -1.86 2.39
CA VAL A 83 9.50 -2.10 0.95
C VAL A 83 8.24 -2.61 0.24
N GLN A 84 7.37 -3.35 0.94
CA GLN A 84 6.09 -3.80 0.40
C GLN A 84 5.08 -2.66 0.32
N LEU A 85 5.08 -1.74 1.30
CA LEU A 85 4.28 -0.51 1.23
C LEU A 85 4.70 0.34 0.03
N MET A 86 6.01 0.54 -0.19
CA MET A 86 6.53 1.23 -1.38
C MET A 86 6.06 0.56 -2.67
N GLY A 87 6.16 -0.77 -2.75
CA GLY A 87 5.68 -1.54 -3.89
C GLY A 87 4.20 -1.32 -4.18
N GLY A 88 3.37 -1.30 -3.14
CA GLY A 88 1.94 -1.01 -3.23
C GLY A 88 1.65 0.40 -3.74
N ILE A 89 2.40 1.42 -3.26
CA ILE A 89 2.26 2.81 -3.71
C ILE A 89 2.62 2.93 -5.20
N VAL A 90 3.71 2.29 -5.62
CA VAL A 90 4.15 2.26 -7.02
C VAL A 90 3.08 1.66 -7.93
N LEU A 91 2.44 0.55 -7.51
CA LEU A 91 1.33 -0.07 -8.23
C LEU A 91 0.11 0.85 -8.28
N HIS A 92 -0.25 1.51 -7.18
CA HIS A 92 -1.34 2.48 -7.16
C HIS A 92 -1.12 3.64 -8.14
N GLN A 93 0.14 4.08 -8.30
CA GLN A 93 0.54 5.11 -9.27
C GLN A 93 0.50 4.62 -10.75
N GLY A 94 0.03 3.40 -11.02
CA GLY A 94 -0.01 2.85 -12.36
C GLY A 94 1.36 2.48 -12.94
N LYS A 95 2.36 2.30 -12.09
CA LYS A 95 3.72 1.94 -12.47
C LYS A 95 3.98 0.44 -12.23
N ILE A 96 5.05 -0.08 -12.80
CA ILE A 96 5.50 -1.45 -12.57
C ILE A 96 6.38 -1.47 -11.32
N SER A 97 6.03 -2.33 -10.35
CA SER A 97 6.84 -2.60 -9.17
C SER A 97 7.56 -3.95 -9.36
N GLU A 98 8.87 -3.90 -9.58
CA GLU A 98 9.69 -5.09 -9.66
C GLU A 98 10.07 -5.55 -8.25
N MET A 99 9.71 -6.78 -7.90
CA MET A 99 10.02 -7.39 -6.63
C MET A 99 10.57 -8.80 -6.86
N LYS A 100 11.59 -9.20 -6.08
CA LYS A 100 12.19 -10.52 -6.17
C LYS A 100 11.20 -11.63 -5.78
N THR A 101 11.48 -12.84 -6.23
CA THR A 101 10.72 -14.03 -5.83
C THR A 101 10.80 -14.20 -4.32
N GLY A 102 9.66 -14.46 -3.67
CA GLY A 102 9.57 -14.62 -2.22
C GLY A 102 9.33 -13.34 -1.43
N GLU A 103 9.34 -12.17 -2.05
CA GLU A 103 9.09 -10.87 -1.37
C GLU A 103 7.61 -10.56 -1.09
N GLY A 104 6.72 -11.54 -1.26
CA GLY A 104 5.31 -11.37 -0.88
C GLY A 104 4.49 -10.49 -1.82
N LYS A 105 4.69 -10.60 -3.14
CA LYS A 105 3.94 -9.82 -4.15
C LYS A 105 2.42 -9.90 -3.99
N THR A 106 1.91 -11.07 -3.62
CA THR A 106 0.47 -11.30 -3.37
C THR A 106 -0.03 -10.42 -2.22
N LEU A 107 0.74 -10.34 -1.13
CA LEU A 107 0.42 -9.50 0.01
C LEU A 107 0.47 -8.00 -0.37
N VAL A 108 1.45 -7.59 -1.17
CA VAL A 108 1.56 -6.21 -1.68
C VAL A 108 0.32 -5.81 -2.48
N ALA A 109 -0.23 -6.71 -3.30
CA ALA A 109 -1.39 -6.42 -4.13
C ALA A 109 -2.64 -6.03 -3.31
N THR A 110 -2.75 -6.47 -2.07
CA THR A 110 -3.89 -6.13 -1.20
C THR A 110 -3.97 -4.64 -0.90
N LEU A 111 -2.84 -3.95 -0.81
CA LEU A 111 -2.74 -2.52 -0.50
C LEU A 111 -3.43 -1.64 -1.55
N PRO A 112 -2.98 -1.63 -2.83
CA PRO A 112 -3.62 -0.83 -3.86
C PRO A 112 -5.03 -1.35 -4.21
N THR A 113 -5.30 -2.65 -4.05
CA THR A 113 -6.63 -3.20 -4.29
C THR A 113 -7.64 -2.58 -3.33
N PHE A 114 -7.37 -2.58 -2.03
CA PHE A 114 -8.25 -1.98 -1.04
C PHE A 114 -8.41 -0.47 -1.29
N LEU A 115 -7.30 0.26 -1.42
CA LEU A 115 -7.34 1.71 -1.65
C LEU A 115 -8.20 2.07 -2.86
N ASN A 116 -7.95 1.43 -4.01
CA ASN A 116 -8.69 1.76 -5.24
C ASN A 116 -10.16 1.30 -5.20
N SER A 117 -10.51 0.33 -4.35
CA SER A 117 -11.90 -0.10 -4.15
C SER A 117 -12.74 0.92 -3.37
N LEU A 118 -12.12 1.81 -2.59
CA LEU A 118 -12.84 2.84 -1.82
C LEU A 118 -13.62 3.79 -2.73
N GLY A 119 -13.09 4.15 -3.90
CA GLY A 119 -13.70 5.10 -4.84
C GLY A 119 -14.90 4.57 -5.64
N SER A 120 -15.60 3.54 -5.18
CA SER A 120 -16.76 2.93 -5.86
C SER A 120 -16.46 2.40 -7.28
N LYS A 121 -15.19 2.21 -7.61
CA LYS A 121 -14.74 1.62 -8.87
C LYS A 121 -14.49 0.13 -8.67
N ASN A 122 -14.87 -0.68 -9.66
CA ASN A 122 -14.50 -2.08 -9.67
C ASN A 122 -12.99 -2.21 -9.83
N VAL A 123 -12.36 -2.99 -8.96
CA VAL A 123 -10.92 -3.31 -9.02
C VAL A 123 -10.79 -4.76 -9.48
N HIS A 124 -10.00 -4.97 -10.53
CA HIS A 124 -9.70 -6.29 -11.05
C HIS A 124 -8.26 -6.66 -10.72
N VAL A 125 -8.07 -7.77 -10.02
CA VAL A 125 -6.74 -8.36 -9.76
C VAL A 125 -6.57 -9.53 -10.71
N VAL A 126 -5.59 -9.40 -11.61
CA VAL A 126 -5.27 -10.45 -12.59
C VAL A 126 -3.98 -11.13 -12.17
N THR A 127 -4.03 -12.45 -11.99
CA THR A 127 -2.85 -13.27 -11.68
C THR A 127 -2.74 -14.41 -12.68
N VAL A 128 -1.53 -14.81 -12.99
CA VAL A 128 -1.23 -15.95 -13.88
C VAL A 128 -1.09 -17.27 -13.10
N ASN A 129 -1.16 -17.23 -11.78
CA ASN A 129 -0.96 -18.40 -10.91
C ASN A 129 -2.10 -18.53 -9.90
N ASP A 130 -2.87 -19.61 -10.01
CA ASP A 130 -3.98 -19.93 -9.11
C ASP A 130 -3.54 -20.04 -7.63
N LEU A 131 -2.30 -20.45 -7.36
CA LEU A 131 -1.74 -20.50 -6.02
C LEU A 131 -1.66 -19.13 -5.35
N SER A 132 -1.60 -18.05 -6.13
CA SER A 132 -1.62 -16.68 -5.59
C SER A 132 -2.99 -16.29 -5.02
N LEU A 133 -4.07 -16.94 -5.45
CA LEU A 133 -5.43 -16.67 -4.98
C LEU A 133 -5.81 -17.45 -3.72
N ILE A 134 -5.13 -18.54 -3.42
CA ILE A 134 -5.42 -19.40 -2.27
C ILE A 134 -5.01 -18.73 -0.95
N HIS A 135 -4.12 -17.73 -1.00
CA HIS A 135 -3.56 -17.04 0.15
C HIS A 135 -4.13 -15.62 0.37
N ILE A 136 -5.10 -15.20 -0.42
CA ILE A 136 -5.85 -13.96 -0.23
C ILE A 136 -7.22 -14.28 0.37
#